data_06c5ad52665545e84d0b351f5d72a1f0
#
_entry.id   06c5ad52665545e84d0b351f5d72a1f0
#
_cell.length_a   1.000
_cell.length_b   1.000
_cell.length_c   1.000
_cell.angle_alpha   90.00
_cell.angle_beta   90.00
_cell.angle_gamma   90.00
#
_symmetry.space_group_name_H-M   'P 1'
#
loop_
_entity.id
_entity.type
_entity.pdbx_description
1 polymer ?
#
loop_
_entity_poly.entity_id
_entity_poly.type
_entity_poly.pdbx_seq_one_letter_code
_entity_poly.pdbx_strand_id
1 'polypeptide(L)'
;MLALTIYILAKADWNISLNLSDKAPQFGAVHAFFAAVALVVAYFSTLLLNFCDFARFAPDRRAVVVGNFWGLPVNFIAFSVVSVLVTAGTFAVYGEYITDPVEVVGRIDNVVVLLLGAVTFAVATVGINVVANFVSPAYDLANVAPRHIDFKRGGLIAAVIALVITPWNLYNSPDIVNTFLGGLGALLGPLFGVIMIDYYALRRQRVDVEDLFREQGRYAYRRGWNPLAVTAFIVGSVPAAVVALTPGLAMWAPFSWFIGAAISAIAYAILARGHSQIGADDTTLVDPSRSPGS
;
A
#
# COMPACT_ATOMS: atom_id res chain seq x y z
N MET A 1 -18.78 10.52 -4.75
CA MET A 1 -19.31 9.17 -4.42
C MET A 1 -20.64 9.23 -3.68
N LEU A 2 -20.80 9.88 -2.51
CA LEU A 2 -22.07 9.89 -1.76
C LEU A 2 -23.29 10.36 -2.60
N ALA A 3 -23.14 11.46 -3.35
CA ALA A 3 -24.22 11.94 -4.22
C ALA A 3 -24.60 10.91 -5.30
N LEU A 4 -23.61 10.23 -5.89
CA LEU A 4 -23.84 9.16 -6.86
C LEU A 4 -24.55 7.97 -6.22
N THR A 5 -24.16 7.59 -4.99
CA THR A 5 -24.83 6.54 -4.23
C THR A 5 -26.29 6.86 -4.01
N ILE A 6 -26.59 8.06 -3.51
CA ILE A 6 -27.98 8.52 -3.27
C ILE A 6 -28.78 8.49 -4.56
N TYR A 7 -28.21 9.00 -5.66
CA TYR A 7 -28.84 9.01 -6.97
C TYR A 7 -29.20 7.60 -7.45
N ILE A 8 -28.24 6.66 -7.42
CA ILE A 8 -28.44 5.28 -7.87
C ILE A 8 -29.44 4.56 -6.98
N LEU A 9 -29.34 4.70 -5.65
CA LEU A 9 -30.28 4.08 -4.71
C LEU A 9 -31.70 4.61 -4.88
N ALA A 10 -31.86 5.92 -5.08
CA ALA A 10 -33.17 6.54 -5.34
C ALA A 10 -33.76 6.02 -6.67
N LYS A 11 -32.93 5.86 -7.70
CA LYS A 11 -33.36 5.32 -9.00
C LYS A 11 -33.72 3.81 -8.93
N ALA A 12 -33.14 3.10 -7.97
CA ALA A 12 -33.46 1.70 -7.65
C ALA A 12 -34.65 1.56 -6.67
N ASP A 13 -35.37 2.64 -6.35
CA ASP A 13 -36.44 2.67 -5.33
C ASP A 13 -35.98 2.08 -3.98
N TRP A 14 -34.69 2.22 -3.63
CA TRP A 14 -34.03 1.65 -2.46
C TRP A 14 -34.12 0.13 -2.36
N ASN A 15 -34.51 -0.54 -3.43
CA ASN A 15 -34.63 -1.99 -3.51
C ASN A 15 -33.38 -2.59 -4.19
N ILE A 16 -32.38 -2.90 -3.37
CA ILE A 16 -31.10 -3.46 -3.84
C ILE A 16 -30.86 -4.84 -3.20
N SER A 17 -30.22 -5.73 -3.96
CA SER A 17 -29.71 -6.99 -3.45
C SER A 17 -28.21 -6.86 -3.20
N LEU A 18 -27.78 -7.20 -1.99
CA LEU A 18 -26.34 -7.29 -1.66
C LEU A 18 -25.71 -8.63 -2.06
N ASN A 19 -26.48 -9.51 -2.69
CA ASN A 19 -25.94 -10.73 -3.28
C ASN A 19 -25.28 -10.39 -4.62
N LEU A 20 -24.02 -9.99 -4.58
CA LEU A 20 -23.27 -9.50 -5.75
C LEU A 20 -22.68 -10.63 -6.61
N SER A 21 -22.94 -11.88 -6.29
CA SER A 21 -22.45 -13.02 -7.07
C SER A 21 -23.33 -14.24 -6.89
N ASP A 22 -23.79 -14.77 -8.01
CA ASP A 22 -24.50 -16.07 -8.05
C ASP A 22 -23.53 -17.26 -7.94
N LYS A 23 -22.23 -17.02 -7.96
CA LYS A 23 -21.20 -18.05 -7.85
C LYS A 23 -20.69 -18.17 -6.42
N ALA A 24 -20.75 -19.37 -5.87
CA ALA A 24 -20.09 -19.66 -4.61
C ALA A 24 -18.57 -19.44 -4.73
N PRO A 25 -17.91 -18.92 -3.67
CA PRO A 25 -16.45 -18.77 -3.67
C PRO A 25 -15.75 -20.12 -3.91
N GLN A 26 -14.76 -20.14 -4.81
CA GLN A 26 -14.05 -21.36 -5.23
C GLN A 26 -13.52 -22.22 -4.08
N PHE A 27 -13.03 -21.59 -3.00
CA PHE A 27 -12.46 -22.25 -1.83
C PHE A 27 -13.32 -22.05 -0.56
N GLY A 28 -14.59 -21.69 -0.73
CA GLY A 28 -15.53 -21.46 0.36
C GLY A 28 -15.49 -20.06 0.98
N ALA A 29 -16.55 -19.71 1.70
CA ALA A 29 -16.76 -18.35 2.23
C ALA A 29 -15.70 -17.91 3.25
N VAL A 30 -15.23 -18.81 4.10
CA VAL A 30 -14.19 -18.50 5.11
C VAL A 30 -12.87 -18.14 4.43
N HIS A 31 -12.46 -18.94 3.44
CA HIS A 31 -11.27 -18.62 2.65
C HIS A 31 -11.43 -17.27 1.93
N ALA A 32 -12.57 -17.03 1.29
CA ALA A 32 -12.84 -15.78 0.57
C ALA A 32 -12.74 -14.55 1.50
N PHE A 33 -13.25 -14.66 2.73
CA PHE A 33 -13.14 -13.59 3.74
C PHE A 33 -11.67 -13.29 4.07
N PHE A 34 -10.88 -14.31 4.42
CA PHE A 34 -9.47 -14.09 4.76
C PHE A 34 -8.63 -13.67 3.55
N ALA A 35 -8.95 -14.15 2.35
CA ALA A 35 -8.33 -13.72 1.11
C ALA A 35 -8.62 -12.23 0.84
N ALA A 36 -9.84 -11.76 1.07
CA ALA A 36 -10.18 -10.34 0.95
C ALA A 36 -9.41 -9.48 1.98
N VAL A 37 -9.32 -9.94 3.24
CA VAL A 37 -8.49 -9.26 4.25
C VAL A 37 -7.03 -9.20 3.82
N ALA A 38 -6.49 -10.31 3.31
CA ALA A 38 -5.11 -10.37 2.84
C ALA A 38 -4.86 -9.43 1.65
N LEU A 39 -5.81 -9.34 0.73
CA LEU A 39 -5.74 -8.42 -0.41
C LEU A 39 -5.69 -6.95 0.06
N VAL A 40 -6.51 -6.58 1.04
CA VAL A 40 -6.50 -5.22 1.62
C VAL A 40 -5.15 -4.91 2.27
N VAL A 41 -4.58 -5.85 3.03
CA VAL A 41 -3.25 -5.68 3.64
C VAL A 41 -2.18 -5.51 2.58
N ALA A 42 -2.18 -6.35 1.54
CA ALA A 42 -1.23 -6.24 0.44
C ALA A 42 -1.36 -4.91 -0.32
N TYR A 43 -2.59 -4.45 -0.56
CA TYR A 43 -2.89 -3.17 -1.20
C TYR A 43 -2.29 -1.97 -0.43
N PHE A 44 -2.41 -1.96 0.91
CA PHE A 44 -1.89 -0.88 1.74
C PHE A 44 -0.41 -1.03 2.10
N SER A 45 0.25 -2.13 1.75
CA SER A 45 1.63 -2.39 2.17
C SER A 45 2.65 -1.40 1.62
N THR A 46 2.40 -0.79 0.47
CA THR A 46 3.24 0.29 -0.08
C THR A 46 3.24 1.53 0.82
N LEU A 47 2.07 1.92 1.34
CA LEU A 47 1.95 3.07 2.24
C LEU A 47 2.73 2.90 3.54
N LEU A 48 2.91 1.66 3.98
CA LEU A 48 3.69 1.36 5.17
C LEU A 48 5.17 1.72 4.99
N LEU A 49 5.72 1.48 3.80
CA LEU A 49 7.11 1.82 3.47
C LEU A 49 7.31 3.32 3.31
N ASN A 50 6.33 4.01 2.73
CA ASN A 50 6.40 5.43 2.39
C ASN A 50 5.78 6.33 3.47
N PHE A 51 5.35 5.76 4.58
CA PHE A 51 4.62 6.48 5.62
C PHE A 51 5.39 7.70 6.16
N CYS A 52 6.69 7.59 6.32
CA CYS A 52 7.54 8.67 6.82
C CYS A 52 7.61 9.86 5.86
N ASP A 53 7.39 9.69 4.56
CA ASP A 53 7.39 10.77 3.58
C ASP A 53 6.26 11.78 3.83
N PHE A 54 5.17 11.30 4.40
CA PHE A 54 4.01 12.11 4.78
C PHE A 54 4.05 12.50 6.26
N ALA A 55 4.38 11.57 7.15
CA ALA A 55 4.36 11.77 8.60
C ALA A 55 5.35 12.84 9.07
N ARG A 56 6.47 13.04 8.36
CA ARG A 56 7.48 14.06 8.71
C ARG A 56 6.96 15.51 8.69
N PHE A 57 5.84 15.76 8.00
CA PHE A 57 5.22 17.09 7.95
C PHE A 57 4.15 17.29 9.01
N ALA A 58 3.83 16.26 9.80
CA ALA A 58 2.85 16.38 10.87
C ALA A 58 3.43 17.18 12.05
N PRO A 59 2.63 18.04 12.71
CA PRO A 59 3.09 18.87 13.81
C PRO A 59 3.47 18.07 15.06
N ASP A 60 2.81 16.94 15.28
CA ASP A 60 3.04 16.08 16.44
C ASP A 60 2.58 14.63 16.20
N ARG A 61 2.92 13.73 17.14
CA ARG A 61 2.54 12.32 17.10
C ARG A 61 1.01 12.12 17.12
N ARG A 62 0.28 12.97 17.82
CA ARG A 62 -1.18 12.85 17.93
C ARG A 62 -1.85 13.11 16.58
N ALA A 63 -1.39 14.12 15.85
CA ALA A 63 -1.85 14.42 14.51
C ALA A 63 -1.62 13.23 13.57
N VAL A 64 -0.46 12.56 13.65
CA VAL A 64 -0.16 11.34 12.88
C VAL A 64 -1.13 10.21 13.23
N VAL A 65 -1.31 9.90 14.51
CA VAL A 65 -2.16 8.78 14.95
C VAL A 65 -3.63 9.02 14.61
N VAL A 66 -4.15 10.21 14.92
CA VAL A 66 -5.55 10.56 14.66
C VAL A 66 -5.81 10.66 13.15
N GLY A 67 -4.90 11.31 12.41
CA GLY A 67 -4.99 11.43 10.95
C GLY A 67 -4.98 10.07 10.28
N ASN A 68 -4.12 9.16 10.71
CA ASN A 68 -4.07 7.80 10.18
C ASN A 68 -5.34 7.00 10.48
N PHE A 69 -5.86 7.10 11.72
CA PHE A 69 -7.08 6.37 12.09
C PHE A 69 -8.28 6.79 11.25
N TRP A 70 -8.50 8.09 11.09
CA TRP A 70 -9.61 8.59 10.27
C TRP A 70 -9.35 8.46 8.77
N GLY A 71 -8.12 8.72 8.34
CA GLY A 71 -7.75 8.73 6.92
C GLY A 71 -7.65 7.35 6.28
N LEU A 72 -7.24 6.31 7.02
CA LEU A 72 -7.09 4.97 6.47
C LEU A 72 -8.27 4.06 6.85
N PRO A 73 -8.37 3.47 8.06
CA PRO A 73 -9.41 2.46 8.30
C PRO A 73 -10.83 3.02 8.20
N VAL A 74 -11.10 4.18 8.79
CA VAL A 74 -12.46 4.72 8.79
C VAL A 74 -12.88 5.14 7.38
N ASN A 75 -12.02 5.89 6.68
CA ASN A 75 -12.32 6.34 5.32
C ASN A 75 -12.40 5.16 4.34
N PHE A 76 -11.53 4.16 4.48
CA PHE A 76 -11.56 2.97 3.62
C PHE A 76 -12.84 2.15 3.82
N ILE A 77 -13.27 1.93 5.08
CA ILE A 77 -14.53 1.24 5.36
C ILE A 77 -15.71 2.01 4.78
N ALA A 78 -15.77 3.33 5.02
CA ALA A 78 -16.84 4.18 4.48
C ALA A 78 -16.89 4.14 2.95
N PHE A 79 -15.73 4.25 2.30
CA PHE A 79 -15.61 4.18 0.84
C PHE A 79 -16.02 2.80 0.31
N SER A 80 -15.62 1.72 0.99
CA SER A 80 -15.98 0.36 0.60
C SER A 80 -17.49 0.12 0.67
N VAL A 81 -18.14 0.59 1.74
CA VAL A 81 -19.60 0.53 1.87
C VAL A 81 -20.29 1.28 0.74
N VAL A 82 -19.85 2.51 0.47
CA VAL A 82 -20.38 3.34 -0.63
C VAL A 82 -20.19 2.64 -1.98
N SER A 83 -19.04 2.05 -2.24
CA SER A 83 -18.75 1.34 -3.48
C SER A 83 -19.64 0.11 -3.67
N VAL A 84 -19.83 -0.69 -2.61
CA VAL A 84 -20.73 -1.86 -2.65
C VAL A 84 -22.18 -1.43 -2.91
N LEU A 85 -22.65 -0.37 -2.27
CA LEU A 85 -24.02 0.15 -2.46
C LEU A 85 -24.23 0.66 -3.89
N VAL A 86 -23.26 1.38 -4.47
CA VAL A 86 -23.34 1.83 -5.87
C VAL A 86 -23.39 0.63 -6.80
N THR A 87 -22.47 -0.33 -6.65
CA THR A 87 -22.42 -1.52 -7.50
C THR A 87 -23.70 -2.35 -7.42
N ALA A 88 -24.24 -2.56 -6.20
CA ALA A 88 -25.52 -3.24 -6.02
C ALA A 88 -26.68 -2.48 -6.65
N GLY A 89 -26.69 -1.15 -6.50
CA GLY A 89 -27.69 -0.28 -7.11
C GLY A 89 -27.63 -0.26 -8.63
N THR A 90 -26.43 -0.36 -9.23
CA THR A 90 -26.32 -0.42 -10.71
C THR A 90 -26.95 -1.69 -11.27
N PHE A 91 -26.86 -2.81 -10.58
CA PHE A 91 -27.54 -4.03 -10.99
C PHE A 91 -29.08 -3.86 -10.98
N ALA A 92 -29.62 -3.23 -9.94
CA ALA A 92 -31.05 -2.97 -9.85
C ALA A 92 -31.56 -2.01 -10.94
N VAL A 93 -30.72 -1.02 -11.35
CA VAL A 93 -31.12 0.01 -12.34
C VAL A 93 -30.83 -0.42 -13.78
N TYR A 94 -29.68 -1.05 -14.01
CA TYR A 94 -29.17 -1.34 -15.37
C TYR A 94 -29.09 -2.84 -15.70
N GLY A 95 -29.33 -3.75 -14.74
CA GLY A 95 -29.25 -5.19 -14.94
C GLY A 95 -27.83 -5.74 -14.96
N GLU A 96 -26.81 -4.93 -14.67
CA GLU A 96 -25.39 -5.31 -14.64
C GLU A 96 -24.63 -4.64 -13.51
N TYR A 97 -23.58 -5.32 -13.01
CA TYR A 97 -22.72 -4.78 -11.96
C TYR A 97 -21.67 -3.84 -12.57
N ILE A 98 -21.83 -2.55 -12.39
CA ILE A 98 -20.88 -1.53 -12.83
C ILE A 98 -20.02 -1.13 -11.62
N THR A 99 -18.74 -1.47 -11.67
CA THR A 99 -17.79 -1.20 -10.58
C THR A 99 -17.04 0.11 -10.76
N ASP A 100 -16.95 0.62 -12.00
CA ASP A 100 -16.31 1.90 -12.30
C ASP A 100 -17.30 3.07 -12.11
N PRO A 101 -17.09 3.95 -11.12
CA PRO A 101 -17.96 5.10 -10.92
C PRO A 101 -17.96 6.10 -12.08
N VAL A 102 -16.93 6.13 -12.91
CA VAL A 102 -16.87 6.98 -14.10
C VAL A 102 -17.87 6.47 -15.14
N GLU A 103 -17.94 5.16 -15.34
CA GLU A 103 -18.91 4.53 -16.22
C GLU A 103 -20.34 4.76 -15.72
N VAL A 104 -20.58 4.65 -14.41
CA VAL A 104 -21.90 4.92 -13.81
C VAL A 104 -22.35 6.35 -14.11
N VAL A 105 -21.47 7.34 -13.94
CA VAL A 105 -21.77 8.74 -14.27
C VAL A 105 -22.02 8.92 -15.76
N GLY A 106 -21.28 8.22 -16.61
CA GLY A 106 -21.46 8.24 -18.06
C GLY A 106 -22.83 7.75 -18.54
N ARG A 107 -23.55 6.97 -17.71
CA ARG A 107 -24.92 6.47 -18.01
C ARG A 107 -26.03 7.36 -17.48
N ILE A 108 -25.70 8.49 -16.86
CA ILE A 108 -26.67 9.47 -16.41
C ILE A 108 -27.03 10.38 -17.59
N ASP A 109 -28.29 10.32 -18.01
CA ASP A 109 -28.79 11.10 -19.13
C ASP A 109 -29.07 12.57 -18.72
N ASN A 110 -28.00 13.24 -18.26
CA ASN A 110 -28.00 14.65 -17.90
C ASN A 110 -26.60 15.26 -18.09
N VAL A 111 -26.49 16.14 -19.06
CA VAL A 111 -25.20 16.78 -19.45
C VAL A 111 -24.56 17.55 -18.28
N VAL A 112 -25.34 18.22 -17.45
CA VAL A 112 -24.82 19.00 -16.31
C VAL A 112 -24.21 18.06 -15.28
N VAL A 113 -24.89 16.96 -14.93
CA VAL A 113 -24.39 15.94 -13.99
C VAL A 113 -23.16 15.26 -14.55
N LEU A 114 -23.15 14.94 -15.85
CA LEU A 114 -21.99 14.35 -16.53
C LEU A 114 -20.76 15.25 -16.44
N LEU A 115 -20.90 16.54 -16.76
CA LEU A 115 -19.80 17.51 -16.70
C LEU A 115 -19.30 17.71 -15.27
N LEU A 116 -20.19 17.88 -14.29
CA LEU A 116 -19.82 18.02 -12.89
C LEU A 116 -19.12 16.75 -12.37
N GLY A 117 -19.62 15.58 -12.74
CA GLY A 117 -19.00 14.30 -12.41
C GLY A 117 -17.59 14.19 -13.03
N ALA A 118 -17.44 14.47 -14.31
CA ALA A 118 -16.17 14.41 -15.02
C ALA A 118 -15.13 15.36 -14.39
N VAL A 119 -15.50 16.61 -14.10
CA VAL A 119 -14.60 17.56 -13.42
C VAL A 119 -14.24 17.09 -12.02
N THR A 120 -15.21 16.59 -11.26
CA THR A 120 -14.95 16.07 -9.90
C THR A 120 -13.99 14.89 -9.92
N PHE A 121 -14.18 13.92 -10.81
CA PHE A 121 -13.28 12.79 -10.95
C PHE A 121 -11.90 13.20 -11.46
N ALA A 122 -11.83 14.13 -12.42
CA ALA A 122 -10.55 14.64 -12.90
C ALA A 122 -9.74 15.30 -11.78
N VAL A 123 -10.37 16.19 -11.00
CA VAL A 123 -9.73 16.87 -9.85
C VAL A 123 -9.30 15.86 -8.78
N ALA A 124 -10.17 14.93 -8.43
CA ALA A 124 -9.87 13.89 -7.43
C ALA A 124 -8.71 13.00 -7.90
N THR A 125 -8.73 12.55 -9.16
CA THR A 125 -7.68 11.70 -9.75
C THR A 125 -6.34 12.42 -9.77
N VAL A 126 -6.29 13.66 -10.22
CA VAL A 126 -5.05 14.46 -10.23
C VAL A 126 -4.55 14.67 -8.79
N GLY A 127 -5.43 15.07 -7.87
CA GLY A 127 -5.07 15.32 -6.47
C GLY A 127 -4.49 14.07 -5.78
N ILE A 128 -5.16 12.93 -5.90
CA ILE A 128 -4.70 11.67 -5.31
C ILE A 128 -3.39 11.21 -5.94
N ASN A 129 -3.27 11.25 -7.27
CA ASN A 129 -2.05 10.80 -7.94
C ASN A 129 -0.83 11.69 -7.63
N VAL A 130 -1.02 13.00 -7.52
CA VAL A 130 0.08 13.89 -7.12
C VAL A 130 0.56 13.54 -5.71
N VAL A 131 -0.35 13.35 -4.76
CA VAL A 131 0.04 13.04 -3.37
C VAL A 131 0.58 11.62 -3.25
N ALA A 132 -0.16 10.61 -3.72
CA ALA A 132 0.17 9.21 -3.46
C ALA A 132 1.28 8.66 -4.38
N ASN A 133 1.32 9.07 -5.64
CA ASN A 133 2.16 8.43 -6.65
C ASN A 133 3.32 9.30 -7.15
N PHE A 134 3.38 10.58 -6.77
CA PHE A 134 4.47 11.47 -7.20
C PHE A 134 5.42 11.78 -6.05
N VAL A 135 4.91 12.06 -4.85
CA VAL A 135 5.72 12.55 -3.72
C VAL A 135 6.75 11.49 -3.29
N SER A 136 6.33 10.26 -3.01
CA SER A 136 7.24 9.21 -2.55
C SER A 136 8.30 8.83 -3.59
N PRO A 137 7.97 8.53 -4.86
CA PRO A 137 9.01 8.27 -5.86
C PRO A 137 9.99 9.43 -6.06
N ALA A 138 9.54 10.68 -5.91
CA ALA A 138 10.42 11.84 -6.00
C ALA A 138 11.44 11.85 -4.84
N TYR A 139 11.01 11.54 -3.62
CA TYR A 139 11.92 11.42 -2.48
C TYR A 139 12.81 10.18 -2.58
N ASP A 140 12.28 9.05 -3.01
CA ASP A 140 13.05 7.81 -3.16
C ASP A 140 14.22 8.01 -4.13
N LEU A 141 13.96 8.58 -5.30
CA LEU A 141 15.00 8.88 -6.29
C LEU A 141 16.00 9.92 -5.79
N ALA A 142 15.54 10.93 -5.05
CA ALA A 142 16.43 11.92 -4.44
C ALA A 142 17.31 11.26 -3.35
N ASN A 143 16.80 10.30 -2.59
CA ASN A 143 17.56 9.58 -1.58
C ASN A 143 18.58 8.60 -2.18
N VAL A 144 18.26 7.99 -3.33
CA VAL A 144 19.17 7.06 -4.03
C VAL A 144 20.41 7.77 -4.58
N ALA A 145 20.24 8.98 -5.09
CA ALA A 145 21.35 9.74 -5.70
C ALA A 145 21.35 11.23 -5.30
N PRO A 146 21.52 11.56 -4.01
CA PRO A 146 21.29 12.92 -3.48
C PRO A 146 22.22 13.98 -4.07
N ARG A 147 23.38 13.58 -4.62
CA ARG A 147 24.31 14.50 -5.28
C ARG A 147 23.84 14.93 -6.68
N HIS A 148 22.94 14.19 -7.32
CA HIS A 148 22.54 14.40 -8.71
C HIS A 148 21.04 14.66 -8.89
N ILE A 149 20.23 14.11 -8.00
CA ILE A 149 18.77 14.13 -8.08
C ILE A 149 18.20 14.85 -6.86
N ASP A 150 17.59 16.01 -7.10
CA ASP A 150 16.75 16.69 -6.13
C ASP A 150 15.28 16.23 -6.28
N PHE A 151 14.41 16.67 -5.39
CA PHE A 151 12.99 16.33 -5.39
C PHE A 151 12.31 16.63 -6.75
N LYS A 152 12.63 17.77 -7.38
CA LYS A 152 12.03 18.16 -8.65
C LYS A 152 12.48 17.24 -9.81
N ARG A 153 13.78 16.94 -9.86
CA ARG A 153 14.33 16.01 -10.84
C ARG A 153 13.82 14.59 -10.61
N GLY A 154 13.74 14.14 -9.36
CA GLY A 154 13.16 12.86 -8.98
C GLY A 154 11.71 12.73 -9.45
N GLY A 155 10.89 13.75 -9.22
CA GLY A 155 9.51 13.79 -9.69
C GLY A 155 9.40 13.80 -11.21
N LEU A 156 10.25 14.55 -11.91
CA LEU A 156 10.28 14.55 -13.38
C LEU A 156 10.66 13.17 -13.94
N ILE A 157 11.68 12.53 -13.37
CA ILE A 157 12.10 11.18 -13.75
C ILE A 157 10.96 10.20 -13.54
N ALA A 158 10.30 10.23 -12.37
CA ALA A 158 9.14 9.38 -12.07
C ALA A 158 7.99 9.59 -13.07
N ALA A 159 7.69 10.84 -13.43
CA ALA A 159 6.66 11.17 -14.41
C ALA A 159 7.00 10.64 -15.81
N VAL A 160 8.26 10.80 -16.25
CA VAL A 160 8.72 10.25 -17.54
C VAL A 160 8.66 8.73 -17.55
N ILE A 161 9.10 8.07 -16.47
CA ILE A 161 9.01 6.61 -16.34
C ILE A 161 7.54 6.16 -16.41
N ALA A 162 6.62 6.84 -15.71
CA ALA A 162 5.20 6.54 -15.75
C ALA A 162 4.60 6.67 -17.16
N LEU A 163 5.01 7.69 -17.92
CA LEU A 163 4.59 7.85 -19.32
C LEU A 163 5.12 6.71 -20.22
N VAL A 164 6.37 6.31 -20.03
CA VAL A 164 7.01 5.23 -20.83
C VAL A 164 6.41 3.87 -20.54
N ILE A 165 6.09 3.58 -19.28
CA ILE A 165 5.45 2.31 -18.85
C ILE A 165 4.00 2.20 -19.38
N THR A 166 3.35 3.34 -19.69
CA THR A 166 1.96 3.37 -20.18
C THR A 166 1.00 2.53 -19.34
N PRO A 167 0.85 2.81 -18.02
CA PRO A 167 0.12 1.96 -17.08
C PRO A 167 -1.34 1.75 -17.48
N TRP A 168 -1.95 2.66 -18.22
CA TRP A 168 -3.31 2.51 -18.76
C TRP A 168 -3.47 1.31 -19.68
N ASN A 169 -2.41 0.88 -20.38
CA ASN A 169 -2.43 -0.34 -21.18
C ASN A 169 -2.34 -1.60 -20.32
N LEU A 170 -1.64 -1.53 -19.18
CA LEU A 170 -1.53 -2.65 -18.24
C LEU A 170 -2.86 -2.91 -17.52
N TYR A 171 -3.60 -1.86 -17.19
CA TYR A 171 -4.88 -1.95 -16.47
C TYR A 171 -6.04 -2.46 -17.34
N ASN A 172 -5.88 -2.59 -18.64
CA ASN A 172 -6.91 -3.13 -19.53
C ASN A 172 -7.08 -4.66 -19.42
N SER A 173 -6.17 -5.37 -18.76
CA SER A 173 -6.25 -6.82 -18.56
C SER A 173 -6.31 -7.15 -17.07
N PRO A 174 -7.42 -7.74 -16.58
CA PRO A 174 -7.53 -8.18 -15.18
C PRO A 174 -6.42 -9.16 -14.76
N ASP A 175 -5.98 -10.02 -15.68
CA ASP A 175 -4.92 -11.00 -15.41
C ASP A 175 -3.57 -10.32 -15.18
N ILE A 176 -3.25 -9.29 -15.98
CA ILE A 176 -2.03 -8.50 -15.80
C ILE A 176 -2.09 -7.75 -14.46
N VAL A 177 -3.22 -7.13 -14.13
CA VAL A 177 -3.41 -6.42 -12.86
C VAL A 177 -3.20 -7.37 -11.67
N ASN A 178 -3.86 -8.53 -11.69
CA ASN A 178 -3.75 -9.51 -10.61
C ASN A 178 -2.32 -10.06 -10.46
N THR A 179 -1.65 -10.38 -11.59
CA THR A 179 -0.27 -10.86 -11.58
C THR A 179 0.69 -9.79 -11.07
N PHE A 180 0.51 -8.55 -11.50
CA PHE A 180 1.34 -7.42 -11.07
C PHE A 180 1.15 -7.13 -9.58
N LEU A 181 -0.10 -7.02 -9.10
CA LEU A 181 -0.40 -6.77 -7.67
C LEU A 181 0.06 -7.95 -6.80
N GLY A 182 -0.15 -9.19 -7.26
CA GLY A 182 0.33 -10.39 -6.57
C GLY A 182 1.86 -10.41 -6.47
N GLY A 183 2.57 -10.08 -7.55
CA GLY A 183 4.03 -9.98 -7.58
C GLY A 183 4.57 -8.89 -6.67
N LEU A 184 3.96 -7.70 -6.67
CA LEU A 184 4.32 -6.63 -5.73
C LEU A 184 4.07 -7.06 -4.28
N GLY A 185 2.93 -7.65 -3.98
CA GLY A 185 2.61 -8.16 -2.65
C GLY A 185 3.65 -9.18 -2.17
N ALA A 186 4.10 -10.07 -3.06
CA ALA A 186 5.12 -11.07 -2.78
C ALA A 186 6.51 -10.48 -2.44
N LEU A 187 6.81 -9.26 -2.90
CA LEU A 187 8.06 -8.55 -2.56
C LEU A 187 7.90 -7.66 -1.33
N LEU A 188 6.77 -6.99 -1.19
CA LEU A 188 6.54 -6.03 -0.10
C LEU A 188 6.38 -6.71 1.26
N GLY A 189 5.81 -7.92 1.30
CA GLY A 189 5.72 -8.71 2.53
C GLY A 189 7.08 -9.04 3.14
N PRO A 190 8.01 -9.65 2.41
CA PRO A 190 9.37 -9.90 2.88
C PRO A 190 10.10 -8.64 3.37
N LEU A 191 9.97 -7.54 2.65
CA LEU A 191 10.57 -6.28 3.06
C LEU A 191 9.99 -5.78 4.40
N PHE A 192 8.66 -5.85 4.56
CA PHE A 192 8.00 -5.57 5.83
C PHE A 192 8.54 -6.45 6.96
N GLY A 193 8.67 -7.77 6.73
CA GLY A 193 9.16 -8.71 7.72
C GLY A 193 10.55 -8.35 8.24
N VAL A 194 11.50 -7.99 7.34
CA VAL A 194 12.84 -7.52 7.72
C VAL A 194 12.76 -6.25 8.55
N ILE A 195 12.01 -5.23 8.09
CA ILE A 195 11.90 -3.94 8.78
C ILE A 195 11.34 -4.11 10.19
N MET A 196 10.28 -4.91 10.34
CA MET A 196 9.64 -5.14 11.63
C MET A 196 10.55 -5.82 12.64
N ILE A 197 11.25 -6.86 12.20
CA ILE A 197 12.22 -7.56 13.08
C ILE A 197 13.41 -6.67 13.40
N ASP A 198 13.96 -5.94 12.43
CA ASP A 198 15.06 -5.03 12.68
C ASP A 198 14.68 -3.97 13.73
N TYR A 199 13.56 -3.32 13.54
CA TYR A 199 13.14 -2.21 14.40
C TYR A 199 12.67 -2.66 15.79
N TYR A 200 11.75 -3.64 15.86
CA TYR A 200 11.14 -4.02 17.14
C TYR A 200 11.94 -5.04 17.92
N ALA A 201 12.50 -6.05 17.28
CA ALA A 201 13.18 -7.15 17.98
C ALA A 201 14.66 -6.88 18.17
N LEU A 202 15.39 -6.45 17.13
CA LEU A 202 16.83 -6.29 17.19
C LEU A 202 17.24 -4.94 17.78
N ARG A 203 16.64 -3.85 17.30
CA ARG A 203 16.94 -2.48 17.78
C ARG A 203 16.11 -2.05 18.97
N ARG A 204 15.05 -2.80 19.31
CA ARG A 204 14.13 -2.48 20.42
C ARG A 204 13.62 -1.03 20.36
N GLN A 205 13.27 -0.58 19.14
CA GLN A 205 12.77 0.75 18.82
C GLN A 205 13.80 1.88 19.06
N ARG A 206 15.07 1.57 19.20
CA ARG A 206 16.14 2.55 19.39
C ARG A 206 16.91 2.75 18.10
N VAL A 207 16.98 3.99 17.64
CA VAL A 207 17.70 4.40 16.44
C VAL A 207 18.64 5.54 16.80
N ASP A 208 19.91 5.40 16.47
CA ASP A 208 20.88 6.46 16.57
C ASP A 208 20.71 7.40 15.37
N VAL A 209 20.04 8.54 15.63
CA VAL A 209 19.70 9.49 14.57
C VAL A 209 20.95 10.17 14.00
N GLU A 210 21.97 10.44 14.83
CA GLU A 210 23.20 11.08 14.36
C GLU A 210 23.98 10.16 13.41
N ASP A 211 24.03 8.87 13.73
CA ASP A 211 24.74 7.88 12.91
C ASP A 211 24.04 7.57 11.56
N LEU A 212 22.75 7.90 11.42
CA LEU A 212 22.07 7.81 10.12
C LEU A 212 22.68 8.74 9.07
N PHE A 213 23.26 9.86 9.48
CA PHE A 213 23.84 10.88 8.60
C PHE A 213 25.37 10.77 8.47
N ARG A 214 26.00 9.77 9.11
CA ARG A 214 27.46 9.55 9.04
C ARG A 214 27.78 8.53 7.96
N GLU A 215 28.67 8.89 7.01
CA GLU A 215 29.10 7.99 5.94
C GLU A 215 29.79 6.72 6.45
N GLN A 216 30.43 6.76 7.63
CA GLN A 216 31.11 5.64 8.29
C GLN A 216 30.45 5.24 9.62
N GLY A 217 29.19 5.61 9.80
CA GLY A 217 28.41 5.25 10.98
C GLY A 217 27.99 3.77 10.99
N ARG A 218 27.35 3.37 12.08
CA ARG A 218 26.88 1.96 12.26
C ARG A 218 25.87 1.49 11.20
N TYR A 219 25.24 2.42 10.47
CA TYR A 219 24.30 2.13 9.39
C TYR A 219 24.95 2.13 8.00
N ALA A 220 26.26 2.35 7.89
CA ALA A 220 26.98 2.33 6.61
C ALA A 220 27.06 0.94 5.99
N TYR A 221 26.98 -0.13 6.80
CA TYR A 221 27.05 -1.53 6.40
C TYR A 221 28.19 -1.83 5.40
N ARG A 222 27.96 -2.74 4.45
CA ARG A 222 28.90 -3.02 3.36
C ARG A 222 28.57 -2.13 2.16
N ARG A 223 29.21 -0.96 2.05
CA ARG A 223 28.96 -0.01 0.95
C ARG A 223 27.48 0.39 0.82
N GLY A 224 26.81 0.63 1.93
CA GLY A 224 25.40 1.01 1.96
C GLY A 224 24.40 -0.17 1.96
N TRP A 225 24.87 -1.43 1.86
CA TRP A 225 23.99 -2.60 1.84
C TRP A 225 24.13 -3.42 3.11
N ASN A 226 23.00 -3.76 3.73
CA ASN A 226 22.97 -4.76 4.81
C ASN A 226 22.85 -6.17 4.20
N PRO A 227 23.92 -6.97 4.12
CA PRO A 227 23.88 -8.28 3.44
C PRO A 227 22.94 -9.27 4.13
N LEU A 228 22.78 -9.18 5.47
CA LEU A 228 21.87 -10.07 6.21
C LEU A 228 20.41 -9.75 5.88
N ALA A 229 20.07 -8.46 5.80
CA ALA A 229 18.73 -8.00 5.41
C ALA A 229 18.42 -8.41 3.97
N VAL A 230 19.34 -8.20 3.03
CA VAL A 230 19.19 -8.60 1.63
C VAL A 230 19.00 -10.11 1.50
N THR A 231 19.81 -10.90 2.21
CA THR A 231 19.66 -12.37 2.20
C THR A 231 18.29 -12.80 2.73
N ALA A 232 17.88 -12.26 3.88
CA ALA A 232 16.57 -12.57 4.46
C ALA A 232 15.40 -12.15 3.54
N PHE A 233 15.53 -11.00 2.90
CA PHE A 233 14.57 -10.52 1.91
C PHE A 233 14.43 -11.50 0.74
N ILE A 234 15.55 -11.95 0.16
CA ILE A 234 15.54 -12.92 -0.96
C ILE A 234 14.92 -14.25 -0.52
N VAL A 235 15.32 -14.76 0.66
CA VAL A 235 14.80 -16.01 1.23
C VAL A 235 13.28 -15.96 1.43
N GLY A 236 12.73 -14.82 1.80
CA GLY A 236 11.27 -14.65 1.90
C GLY A 236 10.58 -14.38 0.56
N SER A 237 11.23 -13.61 -0.34
CA SER A 237 10.62 -13.20 -1.61
C SER A 237 10.46 -14.36 -2.59
N VAL A 238 11.41 -15.28 -2.66
CA VAL A 238 11.34 -16.42 -3.60
C VAL A 238 10.14 -17.32 -3.32
N PRO A 239 9.90 -17.85 -2.10
CA PRO A 239 8.71 -18.65 -1.81
C PRO A 239 7.42 -17.84 -1.99
N ALA A 240 7.39 -16.57 -1.59
CA ALA A 240 6.22 -15.72 -1.75
C ALA A 240 5.85 -15.52 -3.22
N ALA A 241 6.84 -15.28 -4.09
CA ALA A 241 6.63 -15.15 -5.52
C ALA A 241 6.17 -16.48 -6.15
N VAL A 242 6.74 -17.62 -5.74
CA VAL A 242 6.28 -18.94 -6.18
C VAL A 242 4.82 -19.15 -5.81
N VAL A 243 4.42 -18.84 -4.58
CA VAL A 243 3.03 -18.99 -4.13
C VAL A 243 2.11 -18.04 -4.88
N ALA A 244 2.51 -16.78 -5.10
CA ALA A 244 1.69 -15.78 -5.77
C ALA A 244 1.47 -16.06 -7.26
N LEU A 245 2.49 -16.60 -7.95
CA LEU A 245 2.52 -16.67 -9.41
C LEU A 245 2.27 -18.08 -9.97
N THR A 246 2.20 -19.12 -9.10
CA THR A 246 1.98 -20.49 -9.56
C THR A 246 0.49 -20.83 -9.57
N PRO A 247 -0.12 -21.13 -10.72
CA PRO A 247 -1.56 -21.42 -10.81
C PRO A 247 -2.03 -22.57 -9.91
N GLY A 248 -1.20 -23.59 -9.71
CA GLY A 248 -1.48 -24.70 -8.79
C GLY A 248 -1.55 -24.34 -7.32
N LEU A 249 -1.10 -23.14 -6.93
CA LEU A 249 -1.14 -22.61 -5.58
C LEU A 249 -2.19 -21.50 -5.39
N ALA A 250 -3.17 -21.39 -6.29
CA ALA A 250 -4.18 -20.32 -6.29
C ALA A 250 -4.91 -20.16 -4.94
N MET A 251 -5.11 -21.23 -4.17
CA MET A 251 -5.66 -21.17 -2.82
C MET A 251 -4.78 -20.35 -1.86
N TRP A 252 -3.47 -20.38 -2.02
CA TRP A 252 -2.50 -19.72 -1.14
C TRP A 252 -2.03 -18.37 -1.67
N ALA A 253 -2.25 -18.10 -2.95
CA ALA A 253 -1.79 -16.89 -3.61
C ALA A 253 -2.18 -15.58 -2.89
N PRO A 254 -3.41 -15.40 -2.36
CA PRO A 254 -3.78 -14.21 -1.60
C PRO A 254 -2.93 -13.99 -0.35
N PHE A 255 -2.36 -15.06 0.21
CA PHE A 255 -1.59 -15.03 1.46
C PHE A 255 -0.08 -14.90 1.24
N SER A 256 0.39 -14.79 -0.01
CA SER A 256 1.81 -14.71 -0.37
C SER A 256 2.56 -13.61 0.37
N TRP A 257 1.90 -12.47 0.61
CA TRP A 257 2.45 -11.36 1.39
C TRP A 257 2.81 -11.80 2.82
N PHE A 258 1.88 -12.46 3.51
CA PHE A 258 2.10 -12.93 4.90
C PHE A 258 3.14 -14.05 4.96
N ILE A 259 3.13 -14.96 4.00
CA ILE A 259 4.11 -16.03 3.88
C ILE A 259 5.50 -15.44 3.73
N GLY A 260 5.67 -14.52 2.81
CA GLY A 260 6.94 -13.82 2.58
C GLY A 260 7.41 -13.02 3.80
N ALA A 261 6.49 -12.28 4.44
CA ALA A 261 6.79 -11.52 5.64
C ALA A 261 7.27 -12.41 6.80
N ALA A 262 6.57 -13.52 7.05
CA ALA A 262 6.94 -14.46 8.11
C ALA A 262 8.29 -15.12 7.86
N ILE A 263 8.50 -15.65 6.65
CA ILE A 263 9.76 -16.31 6.29
C ILE A 263 10.94 -15.33 6.40
N SER A 264 10.80 -14.14 5.85
CA SER A 264 11.83 -13.11 5.86
C SER A 264 12.13 -12.62 7.28
N ALA A 265 11.09 -12.42 8.11
CA ALA A 265 11.22 -12.05 9.50
C ALA A 265 12.02 -13.10 10.30
N ILE A 266 11.66 -14.37 10.16
CA ILE A 266 12.35 -15.48 10.82
C ILE A 266 13.80 -15.59 10.32
N ALA A 267 14.03 -15.54 9.02
CA ALA A 267 15.35 -15.59 8.43
C ALA A 267 16.23 -14.45 8.94
N TYR A 268 15.72 -13.22 8.96
CA TYR A 268 16.47 -12.08 9.47
C TYR A 268 16.76 -12.17 10.96
N ALA A 269 15.78 -12.59 11.76
CA ALA A 269 15.97 -12.81 13.19
C ALA A 269 17.08 -13.85 13.49
N ILE A 270 17.18 -14.90 12.67
CA ILE A 270 18.22 -15.93 12.81
C ILE A 270 19.58 -15.39 12.36
N LEU A 271 19.65 -14.80 11.17
CA LEU A 271 20.90 -14.29 10.59
C LEU A 271 21.51 -13.15 11.39
N ALA A 272 20.70 -12.29 11.97
CA ALA A 272 21.15 -11.14 12.74
C ALA A 272 21.43 -11.46 14.23
N ARG A 273 21.13 -12.67 14.72
CA ARG A 273 21.53 -13.11 16.06
C ARG A 273 23.06 -13.05 16.20
N GLY A 274 23.56 -12.30 17.13
CA GLY A 274 24.99 -12.10 17.34
C GLY A 274 25.60 -10.89 16.61
N HIS A 275 24.83 -10.22 15.76
CA HIS A 275 25.22 -8.96 15.13
C HIS A 275 24.45 -7.75 15.73
N SER A 276 23.92 -7.90 16.94
CA SER A 276 23.23 -6.81 17.65
C SER A 276 24.20 -5.65 17.82
N GLN A 277 23.99 -4.59 17.05
CA GLN A 277 24.80 -3.36 17.09
C GLN A 277 24.39 -2.41 18.22
N ILE A 278 23.48 -2.84 19.08
CA ILE A 278 23.05 -2.06 20.24
C ILE A 278 23.89 -2.50 21.42
N GLY A 279 24.92 -1.71 21.73
CA GLY A 279 25.58 -1.79 23.04
C GLY A 279 24.53 -1.50 24.12
N ALA A 280 24.49 -2.33 25.18
CA ALA A 280 23.52 -2.21 26.27
C ALA A 280 23.64 -0.87 27.04
N ASP A 281 24.72 -0.11 26.83
CA ASP A 281 25.07 1.12 27.56
C ASP A 281 25.04 2.41 26.72
N ASP A 282 24.47 2.39 25.52
CA ASP A 282 24.52 3.57 24.66
C ASP A 282 23.39 4.57 25.02
N THR A 283 23.72 5.50 25.93
CA THR A 283 22.84 6.57 26.40
C THR A 283 22.49 7.63 25.33
N THR A 284 23.10 7.55 24.15
CA THR A 284 22.90 8.48 23.02
C THR A 284 21.70 8.10 22.15
N LEU A 285 21.10 6.92 22.38
CA LEU A 285 19.98 6.44 21.58
C LEU A 285 18.69 7.19 21.95
N VAL A 286 18.01 7.73 20.95
CA VAL A 286 16.71 8.38 21.16
C VAL A 286 15.68 7.31 21.52
N ASP A 287 15.15 7.40 22.74
CA ASP A 287 14.00 6.62 23.19
C ASP A 287 12.72 7.32 22.72
N PRO A 288 11.95 6.74 21.80
CA PRO A 288 10.73 7.36 21.27
C PRO A 288 9.63 7.52 22.32
N SER A 289 9.75 6.92 23.50
CA SER A 289 8.82 7.11 24.62
C SER A 289 9.11 8.38 25.43
N ARG A 290 10.29 8.97 25.28
CA ARG A 290 10.67 10.22 25.92
C ARG A 290 10.44 11.36 24.93
N SER A 291 9.34 12.08 25.10
CA SER A 291 9.16 13.36 24.41
C SER A 291 10.23 14.35 24.90
N PRO A 292 10.92 15.08 24.02
CA PRO A 292 11.73 16.20 24.45
C PRO A 292 10.79 17.30 24.98
N GLY A 293 10.79 17.49 26.29
CA GLY A 293 10.17 18.63 26.95
C GLY A 293 8.72 18.42 27.38
N SER A 294 8.54 17.95 28.61
CA SER A 294 7.44 18.36 29.49
C SER A 294 7.79 19.66 30.16
#